data_0777a2855fe126a12012f50e84498469
#
_entry.id   0777a2855fe126a12012f50e84498469
#
_cell.length_a   1.000
_cell.length_b   1.000
_cell.length_c   1.000
_cell.angle_alpha   90.00
_cell.angle_beta   90.00
_cell.angle_gamma   90.00
#
_symmetry.space_group_name_H-M   'P 1'
#
loop_
_entity.id
_entity.type
_entity.pdbx_description
1 polymer ?
#
loop_
_entity_poly.entity_id
_entity_poly.type
_entity_poly.pdbx_seq_one_letter_code
_entity_poly.pdbx_strand_id
1 'polypeptide(L)'
;MKKVMNYSISLLLGMIITFSVSGFFFEVFNHPQTSSIFSIAIVSIIISIISLSIFQGKAKLYKPTILCFLFLVFYLIDFRDLVNLWNIGSYSLLILFIILCHIERIYYLVAFKSVLGAAVLLACWGYLQYLGCLSSYSEYFTLTGPYHNPAILAIILSSLLGAILNTFILFYIKLKKYRKMLVIIIAIALFCIPLLILTYARAAYISLIVSILYCLYLRFVTKKLRLKQLIYCGSIALCIGVSAGALYYLKPKSADGRLLIWKVSWQMIQDKPLTGFGKGGFAANYLYYQAKYMGRPSTSTEEKILAGNTHLAFNEPLRITVEYGLIGLFVYLTFIIWLLIPSKSRNSVTITCKSLLAGIAIWGFFAYPDQVFPLLTLWVIGIAFIINKKRDKKYYELPYNKYSKIAKIAVYSLTIICLSSQLWNKWEAYHKLYICLKSNNTELPNTLINVKKEMKSDINFVYLYSQILRANHSNIKFLYSILFLDSNFPTPGFFFIVGDYLKEKGKWEEAEKAYKLAAAMMPSLQTPRGKLAFLYNETGRRKEACRIAHKILTEDVKVYGFNTFKLHRDLKSIFEDRIK
;
A
#
# COMPACT_ATOMS: atom_id res chain seq x y z
N MET A 1 39.26 -1.19 0.23
CA MET A 1 38.12 -0.87 -0.64
C MET A 1 36.86 -1.68 -0.31
N LYS A 2 36.78 -3.04 -0.39
CA LYS A 2 35.59 -3.86 -0.06
C LYS A 2 35.02 -3.63 1.35
N LYS A 3 35.86 -3.42 2.38
CA LYS A 3 35.39 -3.18 3.76
C LYS A 3 34.66 -1.85 3.88
N VAL A 4 35.20 -0.78 3.29
CA VAL A 4 34.57 0.55 3.27
C VAL A 4 33.26 0.49 2.50
N MET A 5 33.23 -0.14 1.33
CA MET A 5 32.01 -0.32 0.52
C MET A 5 30.92 -1.05 1.30
N ASN A 6 31.22 -2.19 1.95
CA ASN A 6 30.23 -2.93 2.72
C ASN A 6 29.69 -2.12 3.91
N TYR A 7 30.52 -1.26 4.52
CA TYR A 7 30.12 -0.36 5.58
C TYR A 7 29.18 0.75 5.04
N SER A 8 29.56 1.38 3.93
CA SER A 8 28.75 2.41 3.27
C SER A 8 27.38 1.88 2.84
N ILE A 9 27.33 0.67 2.26
CA ILE A 9 26.05 0.04 1.88
C ILE A 9 25.22 -0.27 3.12
N SER A 10 25.82 -0.70 4.22
CA SER A 10 25.10 -0.95 5.47
C SER A 10 24.53 0.34 6.10
N LEU A 11 25.25 1.47 5.95
CA LEU A 11 24.77 2.78 6.37
C LEU A 11 23.61 3.26 5.49
N LEU A 12 23.75 3.16 4.16
CA LEU A 12 22.73 3.55 3.20
C LEU A 12 21.47 2.69 3.32
N LEU A 13 21.61 1.40 3.64
CA LEU A 13 20.49 0.54 3.96
C LEU A 13 19.70 1.06 5.17
N GLY A 14 20.42 1.58 6.16
CA GLY A 14 19.81 2.28 7.28
C GLY A 14 19.09 3.56 6.86
N MET A 15 19.65 4.32 5.93
CA MET A 15 19.00 5.49 5.35
C MET A 15 17.71 5.11 4.61
N ILE A 16 17.69 4.01 3.82
CA ILE A 16 16.45 3.53 3.19
C ILE A 16 15.35 3.31 4.23
N ILE A 17 15.68 2.62 5.34
CA ILE A 17 14.72 2.36 6.41
C ILE A 17 14.23 3.67 7.02
N THR A 18 15.11 4.64 7.21
CA THR A 18 14.78 5.94 7.81
C THR A 18 14.01 6.84 6.83
N PHE A 19 14.46 6.96 5.58
CA PHE A 19 13.81 7.81 4.57
C PHE A 19 12.48 7.25 4.07
N SER A 20 12.29 5.93 4.09
CA SER A 20 10.97 5.35 3.81
C SER A 20 9.90 5.81 4.81
N VAL A 21 10.35 6.23 5.99
CA VAL A 21 9.49 6.70 7.09
C VAL A 21 9.27 8.22 7.08
N SER A 22 10.21 9.01 6.48
CA SER A 22 10.26 10.46 6.70
C SER A 22 9.35 11.31 5.81
N GLY A 23 8.76 10.77 4.75
CA GLY A 23 7.94 11.56 3.82
C GLY A 23 8.64 12.80 3.22
N PHE A 24 9.97 12.76 3.08
CA PHE A 24 10.88 13.87 2.76
C PHE A 24 10.44 14.74 1.56
N PHE A 25 9.79 14.15 0.56
CA PHE A 25 9.28 14.86 -0.61
C PHE A 25 7.77 15.12 -0.57
N PHE A 26 7.15 15.06 0.61
CA PHE A 26 5.69 15.13 0.72
C PHE A 26 5.12 16.42 0.13
N GLU A 27 5.73 17.57 0.41
CA GLU A 27 5.26 18.87 -0.09
C GLU A 27 5.15 18.92 -1.61
N VAL A 28 6.12 18.31 -2.33
CA VAL A 28 6.13 18.30 -3.80
C VAL A 28 5.07 17.35 -4.36
N PHE A 29 4.84 16.21 -3.73
CA PHE A 29 3.98 15.16 -4.29
C PHE A 29 2.57 15.16 -3.71
N ASN A 30 2.35 15.87 -2.63
CA ASN A 30 1.09 15.93 -1.87
C ASN A 30 0.49 14.53 -1.60
N HIS A 31 1.33 13.50 -1.60
CA HIS A 31 0.93 12.11 -1.36
C HIS A 31 2.07 11.29 -0.73
N PRO A 32 1.87 10.74 0.51
CA PRO A 32 2.94 10.08 1.27
C PRO A 32 3.56 8.88 0.56
N GLN A 33 2.76 8.11 -0.18
CA GLN A 33 3.23 6.94 -0.89
C GLN A 33 4.15 7.30 -2.06
N THR A 34 3.79 8.32 -2.83
CA THR A 34 4.62 8.87 -3.91
C THR A 34 5.95 9.36 -3.37
N SER A 35 5.94 10.10 -2.27
CA SER A 35 7.13 10.56 -1.56
C SER A 35 8.04 9.39 -1.10
N SER A 36 7.45 8.33 -0.55
CA SER A 36 8.18 7.14 -0.12
C SER A 36 8.87 6.43 -1.29
N ILE A 37 8.18 6.29 -2.43
CA ILE A 37 8.73 5.67 -3.65
C ILE A 37 9.97 6.45 -4.13
N PHE A 38 9.87 7.77 -4.22
CA PHE A 38 10.99 8.62 -4.62
C PHE A 38 12.18 8.50 -3.68
N SER A 39 11.96 8.61 -2.37
CA SER A 39 13.02 8.51 -1.36
C SER A 39 13.76 7.18 -1.46
N ILE A 40 13.02 6.07 -1.56
CA ILE A 40 13.59 4.73 -1.65
C ILE A 40 14.31 4.52 -2.98
N ALA A 41 13.75 5.02 -4.10
CA ALA A 41 14.38 4.92 -5.41
C ALA A 41 15.72 5.66 -5.45
N ILE A 42 15.78 6.90 -4.95
CA ILE A 42 17.03 7.69 -4.90
C ILE A 42 18.11 6.95 -4.10
N VAL A 43 17.79 6.49 -2.87
CA VAL A 43 18.78 5.82 -2.04
C VAL A 43 19.18 4.47 -2.63
N SER A 44 18.27 3.74 -3.27
CA SER A 44 18.57 2.49 -3.98
C SER A 44 19.51 2.74 -5.18
N ILE A 45 19.33 3.83 -5.92
CA ILE A 45 20.23 4.25 -7.00
C ILE A 45 21.63 4.57 -6.44
N ILE A 46 21.73 5.29 -5.33
CA ILE A 46 23.02 5.59 -4.67
C ILE A 46 23.73 4.30 -4.26
N ILE A 47 23.00 3.35 -3.62
CA ILE A 47 23.55 2.04 -3.27
C ILE A 47 24.01 1.31 -4.52
N SER A 48 23.27 1.40 -5.61
CA SER A 48 23.59 0.76 -6.88
C SER A 48 24.91 1.30 -7.46
N ILE A 49 25.12 2.60 -7.45
CA ILE A 49 26.34 3.25 -7.90
C ILE A 49 27.54 2.78 -7.07
N ILE A 50 27.43 2.78 -5.74
CA ILE A 50 28.48 2.34 -4.82
C ILE A 50 28.79 0.85 -5.02
N SER A 51 27.77 0.05 -5.37
CA SER A 51 27.90 -1.40 -5.55
C SER A 51 28.45 -1.82 -6.92
N LEU A 52 28.66 -0.90 -7.85
CA LEU A 52 29.20 -1.21 -9.19
C LEU A 52 30.46 -2.09 -9.15
N SER A 53 31.31 -1.91 -8.14
CA SER A 53 32.52 -2.71 -7.93
C SER A 53 32.24 -4.19 -7.59
N ILE A 54 31.06 -4.53 -7.07
CA ILE A 54 30.67 -5.92 -6.76
C ILE A 54 30.56 -6.75 -8.05
N PHE A 55 30.07 -6.13 -9.12
CA PHE A 55 29.88 -6.79 -10.42
C PHE A 55 31.17 -6.96 -11.21
N GLN A 56 32.31 -6.46 -10.70
CA GLN A 56 33.64 -6.66 -11.31
C GLN A 56 34.21 -8.07 -11.09
N GLY A 57 33.58 -8.89 -10.22
CA GLY A 57 34.00 -10.26 -9.93
C GLY A 57 33.19 -11.33 -10.64
N LYS A 58 33.56 -12.60 -10.40
CA LYS A 58 32.76 -13.75 -10.81
C LYS A 58 31.37 -13.67 -10.11
N ALA A 59 30.31 -13.56 -10.87
CA ALA A 59 28.97 -13.56 -10.32
C ALA A 59 28.47 -14.99 -10.13
N LYS A 60 28.09 -15.32 -8.91
CA LYS A 60 27.51 -16.62 -8.53
C LYS A 60 26.01 -16.47 -8.35
N LEU A 61 25.23 -17.12 -9.19
CA LEU A 61 23.77 -17.12 -9.12
C LEU A 61 23.30 -18.37 -8.39
N TYR A 62 22.66 -18.18 -7.25
CA TYR A 62 22.10 -19.25 -6.43
C TYR A 62 20.65 -19.50 -6.82
N LYS A 63 20.21 -20.79 -6.95
CA LYS A 63 18.81 -21.13 -7.26
C LYS A 63 17.79 -20.41 -6.39
N PRO A 64 17.94 -20.31 -5.05
CA PRO A 64 16.98 -19.56 -4.22
C PRO A 64 16.90 -18.07 -4.56
N THR A 65 18.01 -17.45 -4.99
CA THR A 65 18.00 -16.05 -5.43
C THR A 65 17.16 -15.85 -6.68
N ILE A 66 17.30 -16.77 -7.67
CA ILE A 66 16.51 -16.72 -8.91
C ILE A 66 15.02 -16.87 -8.62
N LEU A 67 14.64 -17.87 -7.80
CA LEU A 67 13.23 -18.09 -7.45
C LEU A 67 12.61 -16.89 -6.74
N CYS A 68 13.35 -16.31 -5.77
CA CYS A 68 12.87 -15.09 -5.10
C CYS A 68 12.78 -13.90 -6.05
N PHE A 69 13.74 -13.73 -6.94
CA PHE A 69 13.71 -12.66 -7.93
C PHE A 69 12.50 -12.78 -8.86
N LEU A 70 12.24 -13.96 -9.40
CA LEU A 70 11.06 -14.21 -10.26
C LEU A 70 9.75 -13.95 -9.50
N PHE A 71 9.66 -14.39 -8.25
CA PHE A 71 8.50 -14.09 -7.43
C PHE A 71 8.34 -12.58 -7.17
N LEU A 72 9.43 -11.87 -6.86
CA LEU A 72 9.39 -10.43 -6.64
C LEU A 72 8.99 -9.68 -7.92
N VAL A 73 9.44 -10.11 -9.09
CA VAL A 73 8.99 -9.56 -10.37
C VAL A 73 7.48 -9.74 -10.53
N PHE A 74 6.98 -10.96 -10.33
CA PHE A 74 5.54 -11.25 -10.38
C PHE A 74 4.72 -10.39 -9.40
N TYR A 75 5.21 -10.21 -8.19
CA TYR A 75 4.47 -9.51 -7.14
C TYR A 75 4.54 -7.99 -7.26
N LEU A 76 5.71 -7.42 -7.59
CA LEU A 76 5.96 -5.99 -7.58
C LEU A 76 5.61 -5.29 -8.91
N ILE A 77 5.90 -5.91 -10.06
CA ILE A 77 5.79 -5.25 -11.36
C ILE A 77 4.36 -5.18 -11.86
N ASP A 78 3.95 -4.01 -12.32
CA ASP A 78 2.72 -3.83 -13.08
C ASP A 78 3.03 -3.85 -14.58
N PHE A 79 2.70 -4.96 -15.23
CA PHE A 79 2.97 -5.17 -16.65
C PHE A 79 2.07 -4.37 -17.60
N ARG A 80 1.04 -3.70 -17.08
CA ARG A 80 0.15 -2.85 -17.90
C ARG A 80 0.82 -1.55 -18.33
N ASP A 81 1.70 -1.02 -17.48
CA ASP A 81 2.52 0.14 -17.78
C ASP A 81 3.88 0.05 -17.09
N LEU A 82 4.89 -0.29 -17.88
CA LEU A 82 6.24 -0.53 -17.39
C LEU A 82 6.98 0.75 -16.93
N VAL A 83 6.46 1.92 -17.24
CA VAL A 83 7.11 3.23 -16.96
C VAL A 83 6.40 4.01 -15.85
N ASN A 84 5.38 3.45 -15.21
CA ASN A 84 4.71 4.13 -14.11
C ASN A 84 5.64 4.28 -12.89
N LEU A 85 5.32 5.24 -12.01
CA LEU A 85 6.14 5.54 -10.84
C LEU A 85 6.28 4.33 -9.89
N TRP A 86 5.22 3.53 -9.76
CA TRP A 86 5.24 2.31 -8.97
C TRP A 86 6.31 1.32 -9.46
N ASN A 87 6.38 1.13 -10.78
CA ASN A 87 7.37 0.22 -11.37
C ASN A 87 8.80 0.75 -11.24
N ILE A 88 9.02 2.06 -11.34
CA ILE A 88 10.34 2.66 -11.09
C ILE A 88 10.81 2.34 -9.67
N GLY A 89 9.94 2.49 -8.68
CA GLY A 89 10.20 2.07 -7.31
C GLY A 89 10.47 0.56 -7.19
N SER A 90 9.65 -0.24 -7.86
CA SER A 90 9.78 -1.71 -7.87
C SER A 90 11.09 -2.18 -8.49
N TYR A 91 11.51 -1.60 -9.61
CA TYR A 91 12.83 -1.87 -10.22
C TYR A 91 13.96 -1.53 -9.25
N SER A 92 13.85 -0.40 -8.54
CA SER A 92 14.82 -0.02 -7.53
C SER A 92 14.91 -1.05 -6.39
N LEU A 93 13.78 -1.61 -5.94
CA LEU A 93 13.75 -2.70 -4.95
C LEU A 93 14.33 -4.01 -5.50
N LEU A 94 14.08 -4.35 -6.76
CA LEU A 94 14.66 -5.54 -7.40
C LEU A 94 16.18 -5.44 -7.50
N ILE A 95 16.71 -4.27 -7.87
CA ILE A 95 18.15 -4.01 -7.90
C ILE A 95 18.73 -4.11 -6.50
N LEU A 96 18.09 -3.49 -5.51
CA LEU A 96 18.48 -3.59 -4.10
C LEU A 96 18.52 -5.05 -3.63
N PHE A 97 17.51 -5.85 -3.98
CA PHE A 97 17.48 -7.28 -3.68
C PHE A 97 18.69 -8.01 -4.24
N ILE A 98 19.03 -7.82 -5.53
CA ILE A 98 20.18 -8.44 -6.17
C ILE A 98 21.46 -8.06 -5.43
N ILE A 99 21.66 -6.77 -5.13
CA ILE A 99 22.84 -6.28 -4.42
C ILE A 99 22.97 -6.95 -3.06
N LEU A 100 21.91 -6.95 -2.27
CA LEU A 100 21.90 -7.51 -0.91
C LEU A 100 22.16 -9.03 -0.91
N CYS A 101 21.70 -9.75 -1.94
CA CYS A 101 21.99 -11.18 -2.11
C CYS A 101 23.46 -11.45 -2.43
N HIS A 102 24.19 -10.51 -3.06
CA HIS A 102 25.58 -10.70 -3.49
C HIS A 102 26.62 -10.12 -2.54
N ILE A 103 26.23 -9.25 -1.61
CA ILE A 103 27.15 -8.70 -0.62
C ILE A 103 27.73 -9.82 0.26
N GLU A 104 29.06 -9.85 0.38
CA GLU A 104 29.75 -10.85 1.20
C GLU A 104 29.52 -10.63 2.70
N ARG A 105 29.50 -9.38 3.14
CA ARG A 105 29.38 -9.02 4.55
C ARG A 105 28.53 -7.78 4.73
N ILE A 106 27.45 -7.92 5.49
CA ILE A 106 26.63 -6.81 5.94
C ILE A 106 26.94 -6.53 7.39
N TYR A 107 27.14 -5.26 7.74
CA TYR A 107 27.32 -4.84 9.13
C TYR A 107 25.96 -4.73 9.82
N TYR A 108 25.44 -5.86 10.28
CA TYR A 108 24.10 -5.94 10.91
C TYR A 108 23.92 -4.99 12.09
N LEU A 109 25.00 -4.66 12.79
CA LEU A 109 24.93 -3.68 13.89
C LEU A 109 24.57 -2.28 13.38
N VAL A 110 25.09 -1.88 12.21
CA VAL A 110 24.76 -0.59 11.60
C VAL A 110 23.31 -0.57 11.17
N ALA A 111 22.85 -1.62 10.45
CA ALA A 111 21.46 -1.78 10.06
C ALA A 111 20.51 -1.79 11.28
N PHE A 112 20.89 -2.45 12.37
CA PHE A 112 20.10 -2.48 13.59
C PHE A 112 20.00 -1.12 14.27
N LYS A 113 21.11 -0.35 14.36
CA LYS A 113 21.08 1.03 14.87
C LYS A 113 20.15 1.93 14.07
N SER A 114 20.10 1.73 12.75
CA SER A 114 19.17 2.47 11.87
C SER A 114 17.71 2.09 12.12
N VAL A 115 17.42 0.82 12.38
CA VAL A 115 16.07 0.38 12.80
C VAL A 115 15.66 1.06 14.11
N LEU A 116 16.57 1.15 15.09
CA LEU A 116 16.32 1.88 16.34
C LEU A 116 16.03 3.37 16.07
N GLY A 117 16.87 4.03 15.26
CA GLY A 117 16.69 5.43 14.89
C GLY A 117 15.38 5.68 14.15
N ALA A 118 15.04 4.84 13.18
CA ALA A 118 13.78 4.94 12.44
C ALA A 118 12.55 4.77 13.34
N ALA A 119 12.60 3.84 14.29
CA ALA A 119 11.51 3.64 15.26
C ALA A 119 11.30 4.88 16.15
N VAL A 120 12.39 5.48 16.63
CA VAL A 120 12.34 6.71 17.45
C VAL A 120 11.80 7.89 16.63
N LEU A 121 12.32 8.12 15.41
CA LEU A 121 11.86 9.20 14.54
C LEU A 121 10.37 9.08 14.22
N LEU A 122 9.91 7.88 13.89
CA LEU A 122 8.51 7.63 13.59
C LEU A 122 7.63 7.84 14.83
N ALA A 123 8.11 7.41 16.01
CA ALA A 123 7.40 7.61 17.27
C ALA A 123 7.34 9.09 17.65
N CYS A 124 8.44 9.84 17.52
CA CYS A 124 8.47 11.29 17.75
C CYS A 124 7.46 12.00 16.84
N TRP A 125 7.43 11.68 15.54
CA TRP A 125 6.46 12.24 14.61
C TRP A 125 5.02 12.00 15.08
N GLY A 126 4.70 10.75 15.44
CA GLY A 126 3.37 10.40 15.93
C GLY A 126 2.99 11.15 17.22
N TYR A 127 3.91 11.28 18.17
CA TYR A 127 3.65 12.07 19.38
C TYR A 127 3.47 13.55 19.10
N LEU A 128 4.24 14.15 18.19
CA LEU A 128 4.04 15.55 17.78
C LEU A 128 2.67 15.78 17.14
N GLN A 129 2.17 14.81 16.38
CA GLN A 129 0.78 14.85 15.87
C GLN A 129 -0.24 14.69 17.00
N TYR A 130 -0.02 13.75 17.91
CA TYR A 130 -0.92 13.51 19.04
C TYR A 130 -1.05 14.74 19.94
N LEU A 131 0.05 15.48 20.14
CA LEU A 131 0.11 16.72 20.91
C LEU A 131 -0.38 17.95 20.12
N GLY A 132 -0.76 17.80 18.86
CA GLY A 132 -1.22 18.91 18.02
C GLY A 132 -0.11 19.82 17.46
N CYS A 133 1.18 19.47 17.67
CA CYS A 133 2.32 20.23 17.15
C CYS A 133 2.52 20.06 15.64
N LEU A 134 2.08 18.93 15.09
CA LEU A 134 2.10 18.64 13.65
C LEU A 134 0.71 18.28 13.16
N SER A 135 0.35 18.77 11.97
CA SER A 135 -0.90 18.40 11.31
C SER A 135 -0.86 16.96 10.81
N SER A 136 -2.02 16.31 10.82
CA SER A 136 -2.20 15.01 10.17
C SER A 136 -2.40 15.18 8.66
N TYR A 137 -1.96 14.19 7.90
CA TYR A 137 -2.24 14.10 6.45
C TYR A 137 -3.61 13.48 6.14
N SER A 138 -4.47 13.35 7.15
CA SER A 138 -5.83 12.83 7.02
C SER A 138 -6.82 13.77 7.67
N GLU A 139 -7.91 14.05 6.97
CA GLU A 139 -9.04 14.82 7.52
C GLU A 139 -9.79 14.07 8.62
N TYR A 140 -9.66 12.73 8.66
CA TYR A 140 -10.42 11.86 9.57
C TYR A 140 -9.62 11.35 10.76
N PHE A 141 -8.29 11.41 10.71
CA PHE A 141 -7.41 10.82 11.72
C PHE A 141 -6.35 11.81 12.17
N THR A 142 -6.22 11.99 13.47
CA THR A 142 -5.21 12.89 14.05
C THR A 142 -3.81 12.27 14.07
N LEU A 143 -3.72 10.95 14.23
CA LEU A 143 -2.47 10.21 14.40
C LEU A 143 -2.22 9.30 13.20
N THR A 144 -1.44 9.76 12.23
CA THR A 144 -1.11 9.02 11.01
C THR A 144 0.39 8.87 10.74
N GLY A 145 1.22 9.59 11.51
CA GLY A 145 2.64 9.76 11.15
C GLY A 145 2.78 10.51 9.82
N PRO A 146 3.79 10.21 9.04
CA PRO A 146 3.96 10.77 7.70
C PRO A 146 3.06 10.12 6.64
N TYR A 147 1.99 9.44 7.04
CA TYR A 147 1.07 8.72 6.14
C TYR A 147 -0.34 9.29 6.26
N HIS A 148 -1.26 8.81 5.41
CA HIS A 148 -2.66 9.22 5.42
C HIS A 148 -3.56 8.28 6.28
N ASN A 149 -2.99 7.23 6.87
CA ASN A 149 -3.76 6.21 7.60
C ASN A 149 -2.99 5.70 8.82
N PRO A 150 -3.60 5.69 10.02
CA PRO A 150 -2.99 5.17 11.24
C PRO A 150 -2.57 3.69 11.14
N ALA A 151 -3.24 2.88 10.31
CA ALA A 151 -2.88 1.48 10.13
C ALA A 151 -1.50 1.31 9.45
N ILE A 152 -1.11 2.25 8.58
CA ILE A 152 0.22 2.26 7.94
C ILE A 152 1.30 2.64 8.96
N LEU A 153 1.08 3.70 9.74
CA LEU A 153 1.97 4.06 10.84
C LEU A 153 2.17 2.86 11.77
N ALA A 154 1.08 2.22 12.18
CA ALA A 154 1.10 1.12 13.12
C ALA A 154 1.84 -0.10 12.61
N ILE A 155 1.65 -0.51 11.35
CA ILE A 155 2.35 -1.70 10.82
C ILE A 155 3.84 -1.46 10.66
N ILE A 156 4.25 -0.29 10.23
CA ILE A 156 5.67 0.05 10.12
C ILE A 156 6.30 0.09 11.51
N LEU A 157 5.66 0.77 12.46
CA LEU A 157 6.13 0.82 13.85
C LEU A 157 6.18 -0.58 14.49
N SER A 158 5.15 -1.42 14.30
CA SER A 158 5.13 -2.80 14.81
C SER A 158 6.21 -3.66 14.16
N SER A 159 6.50 -3.46 12.87
CA SER A 159 7.57 -4.16 12.17
C SER A 159 8.95 -3.78 12.71
N LEU A 160 9.20 -2.49 12.95
CA LEU A 160 10.44 -2.01 13.57
C LEU A 160 10.58 -2.53 15.00
N LEU A 161 9.52 -2.43 15.80
CA LEU A 161 9.47 -3.00 17.16
C LEU A 161 9.68 -4.51 17.16
N GLY A 162 9.06 -5.24 16.24
CA GLY A 162 9.26 -6.67 16.07
C GLY A 162 10.72 -7.01 15.79
N ALA A 163 11.39 -6.27 14.90
CA ALA A 163 12.82 -6.45 14.64
C ALA A 163 13.68 -6.15 15.89
N ILE A 164 13.34 -5.11 16.66
CA ILE A 164 14.04 -4.72 17.89
C ILE A 164 13.87 -5.80 18.97
N LEU A 165 12.64 -6.22 19.26
CA LEU A 165 12.33 -7.19 20.30
C LEU A 165 12.84 -8.58 19.96
N ASN A 166 12.71 -9.01 18.70
CA ASN A 166 13.26 -10.29 18.25
C ASN A 166 14.79 -10.32 18.35
N THR A 167 15.46 -9.22 18.02
CA THR A 167 16.91 -9.08 18.20
C THR A 167 17.27 -9.13 19.68
N PHE A 168 16.52 -8.45 20.54
CA PHE A 168 16.69 -8.52 21.99
C PHE A 168 16.57 -9.97 22.50
N ILE A 169 15.51 -10.69 22.16
CA ILE A 169 15.28 -12.07 22.58
C ILE A 169 16.44 -12.99 22.16
N LEU A 170 16.93 -12.83 20.93
CA LEU A 170 17.96 -13.70 20.37
C LEU A 170 19.36 -13.40 20.91
N PHE A 171 19.63 -12.16 21.29
CA PHE A 171 20.95 -11.70 21.74
C PHE A 171 21.00 -11.33 23.22
N TYR A 172 19.93 -11.55 24.00
CA TYR A 172 19.82 -11.15 25.40
C TYR A 172 21.06 -11.54 26.22
N ILE A 173 21.54 -12.79 26.12
CA ILE A 173 22.72 -13.27 26.86
C ILE A 173 23.97 -12.46 26.51
N LYS A 174 24.15 -12.12 25.22
CA LYS A 174 25.27 -11.29 24.74
C LYS A 174 25.08 -9.81 25.13
N LEU A 175 23.85 -9.30 25.04
CA LEU A 175 23.50 -7.93 25.38
C LEU A 175 23.61 -7.67 26.88
N LYS A 176 23.45 -8.69 27.75
CA LYS A 176 23.67 -8.57 29.19
C LYS A 176 25.09 -8.09 29.53
N LYS A 177 26.09 -8.42 28.68
CA LYS A 177 27.44 -7.86 28.76
C LYS A 177 27.49 -6.36 28.42
N TYR A 178 26.52 -5.85 27.61
CA TYR A 178 26.44 -4.46 27.15
C TYR A 178 25.21 -3.77 27.75
N ARG A 179 25.22 -3.54 29.07
CA ARG A 179 24.09 -2.95 29.83
C ARG A 179 23.50 -1.69 29.18
N LYS A 180 24.35 -0.80 28.67
CA LYS A 180 23.91 0.43 27.97
C LYS A 180 23.00 0.15 26.78
N MET A 181 23.34 -0.84 25.92
CA MET A 181 22.55 -1.21 24.75
C MET A 181 21.20 -1.84 25.16
N LEU A 182 21.20 -2.61 26.24
CA LEU A 182 20.00 -3.19 26.82
C LEU A 182 19.01 -2.10 27.27
N VAL A 183 19.50 -1.12 28.01
CA VAL A 183 18.69 0.01 28.49
C VAL A 183 18.12 0.79 27.32
N ILE A 184 18.91 1.07 26.29
CA ILE A 184 18.45 1.77 25.08
C ILE A 184 17.30 1.00 24.39
N ILE A 185 17.45 -0.32 24.23
CA ILE A 185 16.41 -1.13 23.58
C ILE A 185 15.11 -1.11 24.39
N ILE A 186 15.18 -1.25 25.70
CA ILE A 186 14.02 -1.20 26.59
C ILE A 186 13.38 0.19 26.54
N ALA A 187 14.16 1.27 26.63
CA ALA A 187 13.65 2.62 26.57
C ALA A 187 12.91 2.91 25.24
N ILE A 188 13.48 2.49 24.10
CA ILE A 188 12.83 2.64 22.80
C ILE A 188 11.53 1.82 22.72
N ALA A 189 11.52 0.58 23.23
CA ALA A 189 10.31 -0.23 23.25
C ALA A 189 9.21 0.43 24.10
N LEU A 190 9.55 0.90 25.31
CA LEU A 190 8.63 1.62 26.20
C LEU A 190 8.13 2.95 25.59
N PHE A 191 8.94 3.61 24.78
CA PHE A 191 8.55 4.83 24.07
C PHE A 191 7.61 4.54 22.88
N CYS A 192 7.84 3.46 22.13
CA CYS A 192 7.08 3.14 20.92
C CYS A 192 5.75 2.40 21.19
N ILE A 193 5.68 1.55 22.22
CA ILE A 193 4.49 0.73 22.51
C ILE A 193 3.24 1.55 22.80
N PRO A 194 3.27 2.60 23.65
CA PRO A 194 2.10 3.43 23.91
C PRO A 194 1.59 4.11 22.64
N LEU A 195 2.49 4.63 21.79
CA LEU A 195 2.09 5.21 20.52
C LEU A 195 1.42 4.19 19.60
N LEU A 196 1.95 2.97 19.54
CA LEU A 196 1.33 1.89 18.78
C LEU A 196 -0.10 1.63 19.26
N ILE A 197 -0.33 1.62 20.58
CA ILE A 197 -1.68 1.44 21.16
C ILE A 197 -2.59 2.61 20.77
N LEU A 198 -2.12 3.85 20.80
CA LEU A 198 -2.89 5.04 20.42
C LEU A 198 -3.32 5.05 18.95
N THR A 199 -2.71 4.26 18.07
CA THR A 199 -3.17 4.13 16.68
C THR A 199 -4.48 3.38 16.53
N TYR A 200 -4.91 2.61 17.54
CA TYR A 200 -6.06 1.70 17.48
C TYR A 200 -6.04 0.72 16.29
N ALA A 201 -4.85 0.41 15.77
CA ALA A 201 -4.65 -0.44 14.60
C ALA A 201 -4.46 -1.91 14.97
N ARG A 202 -5.54 -2.60 15.24
CA ARG A 202 -5.63 -3.97 15.75
C ARG A 202 -4.77 -5.00 15.01
N ALA A 203 -4.80 -4.95 13.67
CA ALA A 203 -4.04 -5.87 12.83
C ALA A 203 -2.51 -5.73 13.03
N ALA A 204 -2.02 -4.54 13.39
CA ALA A 204 -0.61 -4.32 13.68
C ALA A 204 -0.19 -4.93 15.03
N TYR A 205 -1.09 -4.97 16.00
CA TYR A 205 -0.83 -5.66 17.28
C TYR A 205 -0.69 -7.17 17.08
N ILE A 206 -1.60 -7.76 16.30
CA ILE A 206 -1.53 -9.19 15.94
C ILE A 206 -0.22 -9.48 15.19
N SER A 207 0.16 -8.63 14.25
CA SER A 207 1.42 -8.74 13.51
C SER A 207 2.64 -8.77 14.44
N LEU A 208 2.70 -7.87 15.43
CA LEU A 208 3.78 -7.83 16.42
C LEU A 208 3.83 -9.09 17.27
N ILE A 209 2.68 -9.51 17.81
CA ILE A 209 2.56 -10.71 18.64
C ILE A 209 3.01 -11.95 17.85
N VAL A 210 2.51 -12.13 16.63
CA VAL A 210 2.90 -13.27 15.78
C VAL A 210 4.39 -13.24 15.45
N SER A 211 4.95 -12.06 15.17
CA SER A 211 6.39 -11.91 14.95
C SER A 211 7.20 -12.39 16.15
N ILE A 212 6.82 -12.02 17.37
CA ILE A 212 7.50 -12.43 18.61
C ILE A 212 7.32 -13.94 18.86
N LEU A 213 6.09 -14.44 18.78
CA LEU A 213 5.81 -15.87 19.00
C LEU A 213 6.56 -16.75 18.00
N TYR A 214 6.60 -16.34 16.74
CA TYR A 214 7.33 -17.07 15.71
C TYR A 214 8.85 -17.02 15.92
N CYS A 215 9.40 -15.92 16.42
CA CYS A 215 10.79 -15.81 16.85
C CYS A 215 11.11 -16.81 17.97
N LEU A 216 10.27 -16.87 19.00
CA LEU A 216 10.40 -17.83 20.12
C LEU A 216 10.31 -19.27 19.60
N TYR A 217 9.36 -19.56 18.72
CA TYR A 217 9.25 -20.87 18.07
C TYR A 217 10.54 -21.27 17.34
N LEU A 218 11.07 -20.40 16.46
CA LEU A 218 12.30 -20.69 15.71
C LEU A 218 13.54 -20.82 16.62
N ARG A 219 13.54 -20.13 17.76
CA ARG A 219 14.65 -20.15 18.72
C ARG A 219 14.66 -21.39 19.60
N PHE A 220 13.51 -21.77 20.17
CA PHE A 220 13.42 -22.74 21.26
C PHE A 220 12.91 -24.11 20.84
N VAL A 221 12.12 -24.20 19.75
CA VAL A 221 11.61 -25.51 19.32
C VAL A 221 12.71 -26.29 18.60
N THR A 222 13.09 -27.40 19.22
CA THR A 222 14.05 -28.34 18.66
C THR A 222 13.34 -29.37 17.78
N LYS A 223 14.07 -29.94 16.78
CA LYS A 223 13.52 -30.91 15.82
C LYS A 223 12.89 -32.16 16.41
N LYS A 224 13.16 -32.50 17.69
CA LYS A 224 12.76 -33.78 18.32
C LYS A 224 11.34 -33.80 18.93
N LEU A 225 10.61 -32.67 18.97
CA LEU A 225 9.35 -32.63 19.72
C LEU A 225 8.19 -32.13 18.82
N ARG A 226 7.60 -33.07 18.05
CA ARG A 226 6.37 -32.82 17.27
C ARG A 226 5.23 -32.22 18.12
N LEU A 227 5.06 -32.69 19.36
CA LEU A 227 4.04 -32.18 20.27
C LEU A 227 4.25 -30.69 20.63
N LYS A 228 5.49 -30.27 20.92
CA LYS A 228 5.79 -28.85 21.19
C LYS A 228 5.52 -27.97 19.95
N GLN A 229 5.76 -28.48 18.75
CA GLN A 229 5.43 -27.76 17.51
C GLN A 229 3.94 -27.58 17.38
N LEU A 230 3.12 -28.60 17.63
CA LEU A 230 1.67 -28.54 17.64
C LEU A 230 1.14 -27.56 18.69
N ILE A 231 1.69 -27.60 19.91
CA ILE A 231 1.32 -26.64 20.98
C ILE A 231 1.62 -25.20 20.56
N TYR A 232 2.81 -24.91 19.99
CA TYR A 232 3.14 -23.57 19.52
C TYR A 232 2.27 -23.10 18.35
N CYS A 233 2.01 -23.98 17.37
CA CYS A 233 1.09 -23.66 16.27
C CYS A 233 -0.33 -23.44 16.80
N GLY A 234 -0.78 -24.28 17.73
CA GLY A 234 -2.08 -24.14 18.38
C GLY A 234 -2.20 -22.86 19.20
N SER A 235 -1.15 -22.49 19.97
CA SER A 235 -1.15 -21.23 20.73
C SER A 235 -1.15 -20.00 19.83
N ILE A 236 -0.41 -20.03 18.73
CA ILE A 236 -0.44 -18.93 17.72
C ILE A 236 -1.85 -18.84 17.11
N ALA A 237 -2.44 -19.95 16.69
CA ALA A 237 -3.79 -19.98 16.13
C ALA A 237 -4.84 -19.52 17.14
N LEU A 238 -4.74 -19.95 18.40
CA LEU A 238 -5.62 -19.51 19.49
C LEU A 238 -5.47 -18.01 19.75
N CYS A 239 -4.23 -17.49 19.84
CA CYS A 239 -3.98 -16.05 20.01
C CYS A 239 -4.58 -15.23 18.84
N ILE A 240 -4.45 -15.71 17.61
CA ILE A 240 -5.05 -15.06 16.43
C ILE A 240 -6.57 -15.10 16.54
N GLY A 241 -7.17 -16.25 16.87
CA GLY A 241 -8.62 -16.41 16.98
C GLY A 241 -9.24 -15.55 18.11
N VAL A 242 -8.65 -15.61 19.32
CA VAL A 242 -9.10 -14.79 20.45
C VAL A 242 -8.92 -13.30 20.17
N SER A 243 -7.77 -12.90 19.59
CA SER A 243 -7.53 -11.51 19.22
C SER A 243 -8.51 -11.06 18.14
N ALA A 244 -8.79 -11.86 17.13
CA ALA A 244 -9.75 -11.55 16.08
C ALA A 244 -11.18 -11.38 16.64
N GLY A 245 -11.61 -12.27 17.54
CA GLY A 245 -12.89 -12.20 18.23
C GLY A 245 -13.01 -10.95 19.11
N ALA A 246 -12.07 -10.73 20.02
CA ALA A 246 -12.06 -9.56 20.89
C ALA A 246 -12.02 -8.24 20.08
N LEU A 247 -11.27 -8.24 18.99
CA LEU A 247 -11.13 -7.10 18.11
C LEU A 247 -12.38 -6.84 17.24
N TYR A 248 -13.20 -7.85 16.97
CA TYR A 248 -14.51 -7.67 16.32
C TYR A 248 -15.41 -6.79 17.16
N TYR A 249 -15.56 -7.10 18.45
CA TYR A 249 -16.44 -6.33 19.35
C TYR A 249 -16.02 -4.87 19.56
N LEU A 250 -14.74 -4.55 19.40
CA LEU A 250 -14.26 -3.16 19.56
C LEU A 250 -14.67 -2.20 18.43
N LYS A 251 -14.85 -2.68 17.19
CA LYS A 251 -15.28 -1.89 16.02
C LYS A 251 -16.07 -2.75 15.02
N PRO A 252 -17.31 -3.17 15.32
CA PRO A 252 -18.06 -4.09 14.47
C PRO A 252 -18.28 -3.53 13.06
N LYS A 253 -18.70 -2.28 12.91
CA LYS A 253 -18.93 -1.64 11.60
C LYS A 253 -17.73 -1.73 10.64
N SER A 254 -16.51 -1.69 11.16
CA SER A 254 -15.28 -1.83 10.33
C SER A 254 -15.03 -3.27 9.91
N ALA A 255 -15.43 -4.25 10.72
CA ALA A 255 -15.34 -5.67 10.41
C ALA A 255 -16.41 -6.06 9.38
N ASP A 256 -17.65 -5.64 9.59
CA ASP A 256 -18.79 -5.91 8.70
C ASP A 256 -18.57 -5.30 7.31
N GLY A 257 -17.98 -4.10 7.24
CA GLY A 257 -17.56 -3.50 5.98
C GLY A 257 -16.56 -4.36 5.21
N ARG A 258 -15.60 -5.01 5.90
CA ARG A 258 -14.67 -5.95 5.26
C ARG A 258 -15.35 -7.23 4.81
N LEU A 259 -16.27 -7.77 5.61
CA LEU A 259 -17.06 -8.93 5.22
C LEU A 259 -17.88 -8.66 3.95
N LEU A 260 -18.46 -7.47 3.83
CA LEU A 260 -19.13 -7.04 2.61
C LEU A 260 -18.18 -7.01 1.41
N ILE A 261 -16.98 -6.43 1.60
CA ILE A 261 -15.95 -6.41 0.54
C ILE A 261 -15.62 -7.85 0.11
N TRP A 262 -15.46 -8.77 1.05
CA TRP A 262 -15.14 -10.16 0.73
C TRP A 262 -16.28 -10.90 0.03
N LYS A 263 -17.55 -10.64 0.42
CA LYS A 263 -18.75 -11.16 -0.28
C LYS A 263 -18.79 -10.71 -1.75
N VAL A 264 -18.54 -9.43 -2.00
CA VAL A 264 -18.50 -8.89 -3.37
C VAL A 264 -17.33 -9.45 -4.16
N SER A 265 -16.14 -9.53 -3.53
CA SER A 265 -14.93 -10.09 -4.15
C SER A 265 -15.10 -11.56 -4.54
N TRP A 266 -15.88 -12.32 -3.78
CA TRP A 266 -16.19 -13.71 -4.11
C TRP A 266 -16.88 -13.84 -5.46
N GLN A 267 -17.76 -12.90 -5.83
CA GLN A 267 -18.40 -12.89 -7.16
C GLN A 267 -17.39 -12.63 -8.26
N MET A 268 -16.41 -11.75 -8.01
CA MET A 268 -15.31 -11.53 -8.96
C MET A 268 -14.50 -12.81 -9.18
N ILE A 269 -14.21 -13.56 -8.11
CA ILE A 269 -13.49 -14.83 -8.19
C ILE A 269 -14.29 -15.87 -8.99
N GLN A 270 -15.62 -15.95 -8.78
CA GLN A 270 -16.49 -16.86 -9.53
C GLN A 270 -16.49 -16.57 -11.03
N ASP A 271 -16.41 -15.31 -11.44
CA ASP A 271 -16.39 -14.93 -12.86
C ASP A 271 -15.05 -15.25 -13.53
N LYS A 272 -13.92 -15.18 -12.82
CA LYS A 272 -12.58 -15.49 -13.34
C LYS A 272 -11.72 -16.30 -12.34
N PRO A 273 -12.06 -17.57 -12.07
CA PRO A 273 -11.48 -18.33 -10.97
C PRO A 273 -10.01 -18.69 -11.16
N LEU A 274 -9.53 -18.97 -12.37
CA LEU A 274 -8.19 -19.51 -12.61
C LEU A 274 -7.13 -18.41 -12.81
N THR A 275 -7.43 -17.41 -13.63
CA THR A 275 -6.46 -16.39 -14.08
C THR A 275 -6.70 -15.00 -13.48
N GLY A 276 -7.89 -14.75 -12.91
CA GLY A 276 -8.29 -13.47 -12.35
C GLY A 276 -8.43 -12.35 -13.38
N PHE A 277 -8.43 -11.11 -12.89
CA PHE A 277 -8.63 -9.88 -13.67
C PHE A 277 -7.32 -9.18 -14.07
N GLY A 278 -6.16 -9.75 -13.72
CA GLY A 278 -4.86 -9.12 -13.88
C GLY A 278 -4.52 -8.15 -12.74
N LYS A 279 -3.27 -7.71 -12.67
CA LYS A 279 -2.79 -6.77 -11.65
C LYS A 279 -3.59 -5.46 -11.68
N GLY A 280 -4.00 -4.98 -10.50
CA GLY A 280 -4.88 -3.82 -10.34
C GLY A 280 -6.34 -4.09 -10.74
N GLY A 281 -6.66 -5.32 -11.16
CA GLY A 281 -8.01 -5.72 -11.55
C GLY A 281 -9.02 -5.62 -10.42
N PHE A 282 -8.58 -5.75 -9.17
CA PHE A 282 -9.44 -5.49 -8.02
C PHE A 282 -9.92 -4.03 -8.03
N ALA A 283 -8.99 -3.08 -8.03
CA ALA A 283 -9.31 -1.66 -8.00
C ALA A 283 -10.18 -1.20 -9.19
N ALA A 284 -9.89 -1.73 -10.39
CA ALA A 284 -10.60 -1.37 -11.60
C ALA A 284 -12.04 -1.92 -11.68
N ASN A 285 -12.34 -3.03 -11.01
CA ASN A 285 -13.64 -3.71 -11.21
C ASN A 285 -14.52 -3.76 -9.96
N TYR A 286 -13.95 -3.66 -8.76
CA TYR A 286 -14.67 -3.90 -7.51
C TYR A 286 -15.96 -3.09 -7.40
N LEU A 287 -15.95 -1.79 -7.67
CA LEU A 287 -17.13 -0.93 -7.50
C LEU A 287 -18.25 -1.25 -8.50
N TYR A 288 -17.94 -1.78 -9.68
CA TYR A 288 -18.96 -2.29 -10.60
C TYR A 288 -19.65 -3.54 -10.04
N TYR A 289 -18.86 -4.46 -9.43
CA TYR A 289 -19.41 -5.64 -8.76
C TYR A 289 -20.21 -5.25 -7.50
N GLN A 290 -19.74 -4.26 -6.75
CA GLN A 290 -20.49 -3.70 -5.62
C GLN A 290 -21.82 -3.12 -6.09
N ALA A 291 -21.86 -2.34 -7.18
CA ALA A 291 -23.10 -1.82 -7.76
C ALA A 291 -24.07 -2.94 -8.16
N LYS A 292 -23.57 -3.98 -8.82
CA LYS A 292 -24.38 -5.17 -9.18
C LYS A 292 -24.91 -5.89 -7.93
N TYR A 293 -24.08 -6.02 -6.88
CA TYR A 293 -24.50 -6.62 -5.61
C TYR A 293 -25.57 -5.80 -4.91
N MET A 294 -25.40 -4.48 -4.83
CA MET A 294 -26.33 -3.56 -4.17
C MET A 294 -27.70 -3.47 -4.86
N GLY A 295 -27.76 -3.79 -6.16
CA GLY A 295 -29.01 -3.86 -6.93
C GLY A 295 -29.86 -5.10 -6.66
N ARG A 296 -29.37 -6.08 -5.87
CA ARG A 296 -30.12 -7.31 -5.57
C ARG A 296 -31.22 -7.05 -4.55
N PRO A 297 -32.41 -7.66 -4.70
CA PRO A 297 -33.49 -7.56 -3.70
C PRO A 297 -33.07 -8.08 -2.32
N SER A 298 -32.14 -9.04 -2.26
CA SER A 298 -31.66 -9.68 -1.04
C SER A 298 -30.66 -8.84 -0.24
N THR A 299 -30.19 -7.71 -0.77
CA THR A 299 -29.22 -6.86 -0.08
C THR A 299 -29.85 -6.07 1.05
N SER A 300 -29.34 -6.24 2.27
CA SER A 300 -29.90 -5.57 3.46
C SER A 300 -29.63 -4.05 3.46
N THR A 301 -30.43 -3.32 4.23
CA THR A 301 -30.23 -1.87 4.43
C THR A 301 -28.88 -1.59 5.08
N GLU A 302 -28.44 -2.44 6.00
CA GLU A 302 -27.15 -2.33 6.67
C GLU A 302 -26.00 -2.48 5.67
N GLU A 303 -26.03 -3.46 4.76
CA GLU A 303 -25.04 -3.60 3.70
C GLU A 303 -24.99 -2.37 2.78
N LYS A 304 -26.12 -1.77 2.46
CA LYS A 304 -26.20 -0.52 1.67
C LYS A 304 -25.55 0.67 2.39
N ILE A 305 -25.67 0.73 3.71
CA ILE A 305 -25.01 1.77 4.53
C ILE A 305 -23.49 1.50 4.63
N LEU A 306 -23.09 0.22 4.75
CA LEU A 306 -21.69 -0.18 4.83
C LEU A 306 -20.94 0.01 3.51
N ALA A 307 -21.62 -0.11 2.37
CA ALA A 307 -21.02 0.03 1.04
C ALA A 307 -20.29 1.36 0.92
N GLY A 308 -18.97 1.28 0.74
CA GLY A 308 -18.06 2.43 0.67
C GLY A 308 -17.35 2.53 -0.67
N ASN A 309 -16.71 3.68 -0.90
CA ASN A 309 -15.82 3.87 -2.03
C ASN A 309 -14.45 3.26 -1.69
N THR A 310 -14.26 1.98 -1.98
CA THR A 310 -13.00 1.28 -1.70
C THR A 310 -12.42 0.62 -2.95
N HIS A 311 -11.09 0.62 -3.01
CA HIS A 311 -10.30 -0.03 -4.06
C HIS A 311 -9.34 -1.06 -3.44
N LEU A 312 -9.55 -1.38 -2.16
CA LEU A 312 -8.70 -2.26 -1.37
C LEU A 312 -9.51 -3.46 -0.88
N ALA A 313 -8.98 -4.66 -1.08
CA ALA A 313 -9.60 -5.91 -0.62
C ALA A 313 -9.51 -6.09 0.91
N PHE A 314 -8.60 -5.38 1.59
CA PHE A 314 -8.26 -5.56 3.01
C PHE A 314 -7.95 -7.02 3.37
N ASN A 315 -7.50 -7.79 2.39
CA ASN A 315 -7.07 -9.17 2.53
C ASN A 315 -6.19 -9.51 1.32
N GLU A 316 -4.90 -9.69 1.53
CA GLU A 316 -3.93 -9.90 0.47
C GLU A 316 -4.14 -11.21 -0.31
N PRO A 317 -4.35 -12.38 0.35
CA PRO A 317 -4.72 -13.59 -0.37
C PRO A 317 -5.97 -13.43 -1.26
N LEU A 318 -6.98 -12.73 -0.78
CA LEU A 318 -8.20 -12.46 -1.55
C LEU A 318 -7.92 -11.57 -2.76
N ARG A 319 -7.13 -10.49 -2.57
CA ARG A 319 -6.70 -9.62 -3.68
C ARG A 319 -5.97 -10.40 -4.75
N ILE A 320 -5.00 -11.23 -4.34
CA ILE A 320 -4.24 -12.08 -5.28
C ILE A 320 -5.15 -13.05 -6.01
N THR A 321 -6.15 -13.61 -5.32
CA THR A 321 -7.11 -14.51 -5.98
C THR A 321 -7.98 -13.76 -6.99
N VAL A 322 -8.42 -12.55 -6.68
CA VAL A 322 -9.17 -11.72 -7.65
C VAL A 322 -8.30 -11.33 -8.85
N GLU A 323 -7.05 -10.96 -8.60
CA GLU A 323 -6.16 -10.44 -9.66
C GLU A 323 -5.52 -11.55 -10.50
N TYR A 324 -5.10 -12.65 -9.88
CA TYR A 324 -4.32 -13.72 -10.53
C TYR A 324 -4.97 -15.10 -10.45
N GLY A 325 -6.20 -15.17 -9.96
CA GLY A 325 -6.94 -16.41 -9.80
C GLY A 325 -6.34 -17.35 -8.75
N LEU A 326 -6.84 -18.57 -8.72
CA LEU A 326 -6.35 -19.64 -7.85
C LEU A 326 -4.90 -20.03 -8.16
N ILE A 327 -4.45 -19.88 -9.40
CA ILE A 327 -3.05 -20.11 -9.79
C ILE A 327 -2.14 -19.12 -9.07
N GLY A 328 -2.47 -17.84 -9.10
CA GLY A 328 -1.69 -16.81 -8.38
C GLY A 328 -1.70 -16.99 -6.87
N LEU A 329 -2.84 -17.36 -6.30
CA LEU A 329 -2.95 -17.69 -4.87
C LEU A 329 -2.04 -18.86 -4.49
N PHE A 330 -2.04 -19.94 -5.29
CA PHE A 330 -1.18 -21.11 -5.05
C PHE A 330 0.31 -20.72 -5.07
N VAL A 331 0.74 -19.95 -6.07
CA VAL A 331 2.12 -19.45 -6.18
C VAL A 331 2.48 -18.59 -4.94
N TYR A 332 1.61 -17.67 -4.56
CA TYR A 332 1.83 -16.79 -3.41
C TYR A 332 1.95 -17.57 -2.10
N LEU A 333 0.98 -18.44 -1.80
CA LEU A 333 0.99 -19.22 -0.56
C LEU A 333 2.20 -20.17 -0.50
N THR A 334 2.51 -20.86 -1.61
CA THR A 334 3.68 -21.74 -1.69
C THR A 334 4.96 -20.97 -1.41
N PHE A 335 5.11 -19.76 -1.97
CA PHE A 335 6.27 -18.92 -1.73
C PHE A 335 6.38 -18.46 -0.26
N ILE A 336 5.29 -17.97 0.33
CA ILE A 336 5.27 -17.55 1.74
C ILE A 336 5.60 -18.71 2.66
N ILE A 337 4.97 -19.87 2.46
CA ILE A 337 5.24 -21.08 3.25
C ILE A 337 6.72 -21.47 3.11
N TRP A 338 7.25 -21.56 1.90
CA TRP A 338 8.64 -21.91 1.65
C TRP A 338 9.63 -20.94 2.32
N LEU A 339 9.31 -19.65 2.30
CA LEU A 339 10.14 -18.61 2.92
C LEU A 339 10.15 -18.75 4.44
N LEU A 340 9.02 -19.07 5.04
CA LEU A 340 8.84 -19.18 6.50
C LEU A 340 9.28 -20.54 7.06
N ILE A 341 9.31 -21.62 6.29
CA ILE A 341 9.75 -22.96 6.80
C ILE A 341 11.03 -22.83 7.62
N PRO A 342 11.10 -23.43 8.83
CA PRO A 342 12.28 -23.40 9.68
C PRO A 342 13.52 -23.92 8.94
N SER A 343 14.61 -23.15 8.92
CA SER A 343 15.87 -23.56 8.31
C SER A 343 16.75 -24.30 9.33
N LYS A 344 17.66 -25.15 8.81
CA LYS A 344 18.66 -25.84 9.65
C LYS A 344 19.60 -24.83 10.34
N SER A 345 19.85 -23.69 9.71
CA SER A 345 20.68 -22.63 10.26
C SER A 345 19.92 -21.82 11.30
N ARG A 346 20.44 -21.78 12.54
CA ARG A 346 19.91 -20.95 13.65
C ARG A 346 20.54 -19.56 13.69
N ASN A 347 20.82 -18.97 12.55
CA ASN A 347 21.36 -17.62 12.49
C ASN A 347 20.31 -16.62 13.01
N SER A 348 20.68 -15.82 14.00
CA SER A 348 19.78 -14.84 14.62
C SER A 348 19.19 -13.85 13.62
N VAL A 349 19.97 -13.38 12.63
CA VAL A 349 19.45 -12.48 11.59
C VAL A 349 18.37 -13.16 10.75
N THR A 350 18.59 -14.42 10.35
CA THR A 350 17.58 -15.20 9.60
C THR A 350 16.31 -15.40 10.41
N ILE A 351 16.43 -15.68 11.72
CA ILE A 351 15.28 -15.82 12.61
C ILE A 351 14.52 -14.50 12.71
N THR A 352 15.21 -13.38 12.98
CA THR A 352 14.58 -12.05 13.05
C THR A 352 13.85 -11.71 11.75
N CYS A 353 14.49 -11.89 10.59
CA CYS A 353 13.86 -11.60 9.30
C CYS A 353 12.64 -12.48 9.02
N LYS A 354 12.73 -13.80 9.28
CA LYS A 354 11.57 -14.70 9.12
C LYS A 354 10.41 -14.31 10.03
N SER A 355 10.71 -13.93 11.26
CA SER A 355 9.70 -13.53 12.25
C SER A 355 9.02 -12.21 11.84
N LEU A 356 9.79 -11.25 11.35
CA LEU A 356 9.27 -10.02 10.78
C LEU A 356 8.33 -10.31 9.59
N LEU A 357 8.78 -11.16 8.66
CA LEU A 357 7.99 -11.52 7.48
C LEU A 357 6.72 -12.29 7.81
N ALA A 358 6.75 -13.12 8.86
CA ALA A 358 5.55 -13.80 9.38
C ALA A 358 4.53 -12.79 9.93
N GLY A 359 4.98 -11.77 10.68
CA GLY A 359 4.14 -10.68 11.15
C GLY A 359 3.51 -9.90 9.99
N ILE A 360 4.29 -9.52 8.97
CA ILE A 360 3.79 -8.82 7.78
C ILE A 360 2.78 -9.69 7.01
N ALA A 361 3.05 -10.99 6.85
CA ALA A 361 2.14 -11.91 6.17
C ALA A 361 0.78 -12.01 6.89
N ILE A 362 0.78 -12.08 8.23
CA ILE A 362 -0.46 -12.08 9.02
C ILE A 362 -1.20 -10.75 8.91
N TRP A 363 -0.49 -9.63 8.92
CA TRP A 363 -1.13 -8.33 8.69
C TRP A 363 -1.83 -8.27 7.33
N GLY A 364 -1.26 -8.91 6.31
CA GLY A 364 -1.85 -9.01 4.97
C GLY A 364 -3.21 -9.69 4.94
N PHE A 365 -3.58 -10.54 5.89
CA PHE A 365 -4.93 -11.10 5.97
C PHE A 365 -6.00 -10.08 6.38
N PHE A 366 -5.58 -8.94 6.91
CA PHE A 366 -6.49 -7.89 7.42
C PHE A 366 -6.23 -6.52 6.78
N ALA A 367 -5.30 -6.43 5.81
CA ALA A 367 -4.86 -5.17 5.24
C ALA A 367 -4.33 -5.33 3.80
N TYR A 368 -3.51 -4.40 3.34
CA TYR A 368 -3.07 -4.23 1.96
C TYR A 368 -1.55 -3.96 1.87
N PRO A 369 -0.70 -4.96 2.18
CA PRO A 369 0.76 -4.79 2.21
C PRO A 369 1.35 -4.37 0.86
N ASP A 370 0.73 -4.76 -0.24
CA ASP A 370 1.11 -4.39 -1.60
C ASP A 370 0.99 -2.88 -1.88
N GLN A 371 0.14 -2.16 -1.13
CA GLN A 371 -0.05 -0.72 -1.28
C GLN A 371 0.84 0.12 -0.35
N VAL A 372 1.69 -0.50 0.47
CA VAL A 372 2.54 0.18 1.46
C VAL A 372 4.01 0.02 1.08
N PHE A 373 4.52 0.95 0.28
CA PHE A 373 5.87 0.85 -0.30
C PHE A 373 7.00 0.73 0.75
N PRO A 374 6.98 1.46 1.89
CA PRO A 374 7.94 1.24 2.97
C PRO A 374 7.92 -0.19 3.53
N LEU A 375 6.73 -0.80 3.63
CA LEU A 375 6.60 -2.18 4.11
C LEU A 375 7.14 -3.19 3.10
N LEU A 376 6.91 -2.95 1.80
CA LEU A 376 7.50 -3.75 0.72
C LEU A 376 9.03 -3.68 0.75
N THR A 377 9.59 -2.53 1.08
CA THR A 377 11.04 -2.36 1.25
C THR A 377 11.59 -3.24 2.36
N LEU A 378 10.95 -3.23 3.55
CA LEU A 378 11.31 -4.12 4.66
C LEU A 378 11.18 -5.59 4.28
N TRP A 379 10.15 -5.92 3.51
CA TRP A 379 9.90 -7.27 3.01
C TRP A 379 11.02 -7.75 2.08
N VAL A 380 11.39 -6.95 1.08
CA VAL A 380 12.48 -7.24 0.13
C VAL A 380 13.83 -7.38 0.85
N ILE A 381 14.14 -6.49 1.78
CA ILE A 381 15.36 -6.55 2.62
C ILE A 381 15.36 -7.85 3.44
N GLY A 382 14.26 -8.19 4.07
CA GLY A 382 14.12 -9.41 4.87
C GLY A 382 14.35 -10.68 4.04
N ILE A 383 13.76 -10.76 2.84
CA ILE A 383 13.97 -11.86 1.89
C ILE A 383 15.43 -11.95 1.50
N ALA A 384 16.03 -10.83 1.09
CA ALA A 384 17.43 -10.79 0.67
C ALA A 384 18.38 -11.28 1.78
N PHE A 385 18.14 -10.91 3.03
CA PHE A 385 18.94 -11.37 4.17
C PHE A 385 18.79 -12.86 4.46
N ILE A 386 17.58 -13.42 4.33
CA ILE A 386 17.34 -14.85 4.45
C ILE A 386 18.12 -15.62 3.38
N ILE A 387 18.05 -15.15 2.14
CA ILE A 387 18.69 -15.81 1.00
C ILE A 387 20.21 -15.67 1.06
N ASN A 388 20.73 -14.51 1.41
CA ASN A 388 22.17 -14.29 1.56
C ASN A 388 22.81 -15.30 2.56
N LYS A 389 22.06 -15.73 3.57
CA LYS A 389 22.53 -16.74 4.54
C LYS A 389 22.25 -18.18 4.13
N LYS A 390 21.40 -18.41 3.13
CA LYS A 390 21.10 -19.74 2.56
C LYS A 390 21.98 -20.05 1.34
N ARG A 391 23.18 -19.49 1.21
CA ARG A 391 24.08 -19.77 0.08
C ARG A 391 24.38 -21.26 0.03
N ASP A 392 23.65 -22.00 -0.81
CA ASP A 392 23.90 -23.39 -1.09
C ASP A 392 25.20 -23.56 -1.88
N LYS A 393 25.83 -24.76 -1.76
CA LYS A 393 27.04 -25.08 -2.53
C LYS A 393 26.79 -25.12 -4.04
N LYS A 394 25.54 -25.26 -4.48
CA LYS A 394 25.15 -25.29 -5.89
C LYS A 394 24.82 -23.89 -6.39
N TYR A 395 25.64 -23.36 -7.28
CA TYR A 395 25.47 -22.07 -7.93
C TYR A 395 25.78 -22.18 -9.43
N TYR A 396 25.22 -21.29 -10.21
CA TYR A 396 25.62 -21.09 -11.60
C TYR A 396 26.71 -20.02 -11.64
N GLU A 397 27.89 -20.33 -12.18
CA GLU A 397 28.90 -19.31 -12.47
C GLU A 397 28.56 -18.66 -13.80
N LEU A 398 28.34 -17.35 -13.77
CA LEU A 398 28.23 -16.59 -15.02
C LEU A 398 29.62 -16.50 -15.67
N PRO A 399 29.70 -16.61 -17.00
CA PRO A 399 30.96 -16.50 -17.70
C PRO A 399 31.75 -15.27 -17.27
N TYR A 400 33.03 -15.44 -16.96
CA TYR A 400 33.92 -14.37 -16.51
C TYR A 400 35.11 -14.24 -17.46
N ASN A 401 34.95 -13.38 -18.42
CA ASN A 401 36.02 -12.90 -19.27
C ASN A 401 35.99 -11.36 -19.32
N LYS A 402 36.95 -10.72 -19.94
CA LYS A 402 37.05 -9.25 -20.06
C LYS A 402 35.77 -8.66 -20.67
N TYR A 403 35.24 -9.28 -21.72
CA TYR A 403 34.01 -8.82 -22.41
C TYR A 403 32.77 -8.97 -21.57
N SER A 404 32.60 -10.11 -20.89
CA SER A 404 31.44 -10.32 -20.01
C SER A 404 31.45 -9.37 -18.79
N LYS A 405 32.65 -9.01 -18.30
CA LYS A 405 32.78 -7.99 -17.24
C LYS A 405 32.33 -6.61 -17.74
N ILE A 406 32.82 -6.19 -18.91
CA ILE A 406 32.44 -4.90 -19.51
C ILE A 406 30.94 -4.87 -19.80
N ALA A 407 30.38 -5.93 -20.41
CA ALA A 407 28.98 -6.03 -20.72
C ALA A 407 28.11 -5.93 -19.45
N LYS A 408 28.44 -6.62 -18.37
CA LYS A 408 27.72 -6.53 -17.08
C LYS A 408 27.74 -5.13 -16.51
N ILE A 409 28.89 -4.48 -16.49
CA ILE A 409 29.03 -3.10 -16.01
C ILE A 409 28.21 -2.15 -16.89
N ALA A 410 28.29 -2.29 -18.22
CA ALA A 410 27.58 -1.46 -19.17
C ALA A 410 26.05 -1.60 -19.00
N VAL A 411 25.53 -2.83 -18.96
CA VAL A 411 24.10 -3.08 -18.75
C VAL A 411 23.62 -2.53 -17.41
N TYR A 412 24.40 -2.74 -16.35
CA TYR A 412 24.04 -2.24 -15.03
C TYR A 412 24.07 -0.71 -14.95
N SER A 413 25.11 -0.07 -15.54
CA SER A 413 25.21 1.39 -15.62
C SER A 413 24.07 1.97 -16.46
N LEU A 414 23.74 1.34 -17.59
CA LEU A 414 22.61 1.76 -18.43
C LEU A 414 21.29 1.68 -17.69
N THR A 415 21.04 0.60 -16.94
CA THR A 415 19.81 0.48 -16.10
C THR A 415 19.74 1.58 -15.05
N ILE A 416 20.84 1.91 -14.39
CA ILE A 416 20.90 3.02 -13.41
C ILE A 416 20.58 4.36 -14.09
N ILE A 417 21.20 4.63 -15.23
CA ILE A 417 21.00 5.88 -15.99
C ILE A 417 19.54 5.99 -16.43
N CYS A 418 18.95 4.93 -16.99
CA CYS A 418 17.55 4.91 -17.39
C CYS A 418 16.60 5.15 -16.21
N LEU A 419 16.82 4.49 -15.07
CA LEU A 419 16.00 4.70 -13.86
C LEU A 419 16.14 6.11 -13.32
N SER A 420 17.35 6.66 -13.30
CA SER A 420 17.61 8.04 -12.83
C SER A 420 16.91 9.06 -13.73
N SER A 421 16.99 8.89 -15.05
CA SER A 421 16.32 9.75 -16.02
C SER A 421 14.79 9.68 -15.88
N GLN A 422 14.22 8.48 -15.78
CA GLN A 422 12.79 8.31 -15.56
C GLN A 422 12.32 8.94 -14.24
N LEU A 423 13.09 8.76 -13.16
CA LEU A 423 12.79 9.34 -11.86
C LEU A 423 12.83 10.87 -11.92
N TRP A 424 13.82 11.45 -12.62
CA TRP A 424 13.94 12.89 -12.83
C TRP A 424 12.74 13.45 -13.58
N ASN A 425 12.34 12.84 -14.70
CA ASN A 425 11.19 13.25 -15.50
C ASN A 425 9.89 13.23 -14.68
N LYS A 426 9.69 12.19 -13.85
CA LYS A 426 8.54 12.11 -12.94
C LYS A 426 8.57 13.20 -11.88
N TRP A 427 9.74 13.45 -11.27
CA TRP A 427 9.91 14.53 -10.30
C TRP A 427 9.60 15.90 -10.91
N GLU A 428 10.16 16.19 -12.07
CA GLU A 428 9.92 17.46 -12.78
C GLU A 428 8.43 17.66 -13.09
N ALA A 429 7.74 16.60 -13.52
CA ALA A 429 6.32 16.61 -13.80
C ALA A 429 5.49 16.95 -12.56
N TYR A 430 5.75 16.30 -11.43
CA TYR A 430 5.08 16.59 -10.18
C TYR A 430 5.41 17.97 -9.64
N HIS A 431 6.66 18.41 -9.76
CA HIS A 431 7.07 19.75 -9.34
C HIS A 431 6.35 20.86 -10.11
N LYS A 432 6.25 20.73 -11.44
CA LYS A 432 5.45 21.64 -12.28
C LYS A 432 3.97 21.66 -11.88
N LEU A 433 3.39 20.47 -11.63
CA LEU A 433 2.02 20.35 -11.16
C LEU A 433 1.80 21.02 -9.80
N TYR A 434 2.73 20.83 -8.87
CA TYR A 434 2.68 21.45 -7.54
C TYR A 434 2.74 22.98 -7.62
N ILE A 435 3.62 23.54 -8.45
CA ILE A 435 3.69 25.00 -8.67
C ILE A 435 2.34 25.51 -9.19
N CYS A 436 1.73 24.84 -10.16
CA CYS A 436 0.43 25.24 -10.71
C CYS A 436 -0.68 25.20 -9.65
N LEU A 437 -0.69 24.19 -8.79
CA LEU A 437 -1.67 24.08 -7.71
C LEU A 437 -1.50 25.18 -6.64
N LYS A 438 -0.25 25.57 -6.35
CA LYS A 438 0.06 26.57 -5.32
C LYS A 438 -0.14 28.00 -5.80
N SER A 439 0.12 28.28 -7.07
CA SER A 439 0.02 29.62 -7.64
C SER A 439 -1.40 30.09 -7.90
N ASN A 440 -2.43 29.25 -7.73
CA ASN A 440 -3.81 29.49 -8.16
C ASN A 440 -3.89 29.98 -9.62
N ASN A 441 -2.83 29.80 -10.40
CA ASN A 441 -2.76 30.26 -11.77
C ASN A 441 -3.60 29.31 -12.62
N THR A 442 -4.75 29.80 -13.08
CA THR A 442 -5.70 29.02 -13.86
C THR A 442 -5.23 28.78 -15.29
N GLU A 443 -4.21 29.48 -15.77
CA GLU A 443 -3.62 29.18 -17.07
C GLU A 443 -2.84 27.86 -17.01
N LEU A 444 -3.33 26.89 -17.77
CA LEU A 444 -2.62 25.63 -17.96
C LEU A 444 -1.33 25.94 -18.73
N PRO A 445 -0.14 25.85 -18.12
CA PRO A 445 1.07 26.05 -18.89
C PRO A 445 1.12 25.02 -20.01
N ASN A 446 1.46 25.45 -21.23
CA ASN A 446 1.70 24.53 -22.36
C ASN A 446 2.69 23.42 -22.00
N THR A 447 3.57 23.67 -21.03
CA THR A 447 4.50 22.70 -20.42
C THR A 447 3.79 21.53 -19.76
N LEU A 448 2.61 21.70 -19.13
CA LEU A 448 1.83 20.60 -18.50
C LEU A 448 1.16 19.70 -19.53
N ILE A 449 0.83 20.21 -20.72
CA ILE A 449 0.24 19.42 -21.80
C ILE A 449 1.25 18.38 -22.31
N ASN A 450 2.51 18.77 -22.46
CA ASN A 450 3.59 17.86 -22.89
C ASN A 450 3.91 16.82 -21.80
N VAL A 451 3.92 17.23 -20.53
CA VAL A 451 4.15 16.35 -19.39
C VAL A 451 3.05 15.29 -19.25
N LYS A 452 1.80 15.58 -19.63
CA LYS A 452 0.69 14.62 -19.57
C LYS A 452 0.98 13.33 -20.35
N LYS A 453 1.70 13.38 -21.47
CA LYS A 453 1.99 12.22 -22.31
C LYS A 453 2.84 11.17 -21.55
N GLU A 454 3.78 11.63 -20.72
CA GLU A 454 4.66 10.77 -19.92
C GLU A 454 4.02 10.31 -18.60
N MET A 455 3.02 11.06 -18.11
CA MET A 455 2.37 10.82 -16.81
C MET A 455 0.95 10.25 -16.91
N LYS A 456 0.49 9.93 -18.12
CA LYS A 456 -0.90 9.50 -18.37
C LYS A 456 -1.33 8.24 -17.62
N SER A 457 -0.39 7.41 -17.21
CA SER A 457 -0.64 6.17 -16.47
C SER A 457 -0.47 6.31 -14.95
N ASP A 458 -0.02 7.48 -14.49
CA ASP A 458 0.11 7.76 -13.06
C ASP A 458 -1.22 8.29 -12.51
N ILE A 459 -1.95 7.44 -11.79
CA ILE A 459 -3.29 7.73 -11.28
C ILE A 459 -3.29 8.99 -10.39
N ASN A 460 -2.28 9.14 -9.52
CA ASN A 460 -2.21 10.29 -8.62
C ASN A 460 -1.98 11.60 -9.39
N PHE A 461 -1.07 11.55 -10.38
CA PHE A 461 -0.84 12.69 -11.25
C PHE A 461 -2.09 13.06 -12.06
N VAL A 462 -2.73 12.08 -12.69
CA VAL A 462 -3.94 12.32 -13.50
C VAL A 462 -5.08 12.86 -12.65
N TYR A 463 -5.23 12.37 -11.42
CA TYR A 463 -6.22 12.89 -10.47
C TYR A 463 -5.98 14.37 -10.15
N LEU A 464 -4.77 14.74 -9.72
CA LEU A 464 -4.41 16.14 -9.43
C LEU A 464 -4.53 17.03 -10.66
N TYR A 465 -4.09 16.54 -11.82
CA TYR A 465 -4.22 17.24 -13.09
C TYR A 465 -5.69 17.47 -13.48
N SER A 466 -6.56 16.50 -13.20
CA SER A 466 -8.01 16.66 -13.46
C SER A 466 -8.64 17.79 -12.65
N GLN A 467 -8.15 18.08 -11.44
CA GLN A 467 -8.62 19.21 -10.63
C GLN A 467 -8.28 20.56 -11.28
N ILE A 468 -7.08 20.68 -11.85
CA ILE A 468 -6.67 21.89 -12.60
C ILE A 468 -7.53 22.06 -13.85
N LEU A 469 -7.76 20.98 -14.61
CA LEU A 469 -8.61 21.02 -15.80
C LEU A 469 -10.04 21.44 -15.49
N ARG A 470 -10.57 21.00 -14.36
CA ARG A 470 -11.90 21.40 -13.88
C ARG A 470 -11.94 22.89 -13.55
N ALA A 471 -10.97 23.40 -12.83
CA ALA A 471 -10.86 24.83 -12.50
C ALA A 471 -10.75 25.71 -13.75
N ASN A 472 -10.13 25.22 -14.82
CA ASN A 472 -9.93 25.94 -16.10
C ASN A 472 -11.06 25.73 -17.11
N HIS A 473 -12.21 25.20 -16.72
CA HIS A 473 -13.35 24.95 -17.62
C HIS A 473 -13.00 24.13 -18.87
N SER A 474 -11.93 23.36 -18.86
CA SER A 474 -11.47 22.53 -19.98
C SER A 474 -12.24 21.21 -20.06
N ASN A 475 -13.54 21.27 -20.34
CA ASN A 475 -14.49 20.17 -20.22
C ASN A 475 -14.09 18.88 -20.99
N ILE A 476 -13.59 19.00 -22.22
CA ILE A 476 -13.22 17.81 -23.03
C ILE A 476 -11.98 17.10 -22.45
N LYS A 477 -10.91 17.84 -22.14
CA LYS A 477 -9.68 17.27 -21.58
C LYS A 477 -9.92 16.68 -20.19
N PHE A 478 -10.77 17.35 -19.41
CA PHE A 478 -11.22 16.86 -18.10
C PHE A 478 -11.97 15.54 -18.23
N LEU A 479 -12.91 15.42 -19.17
CA LEU A 479 -13.65 14.19 -19.42
C LEU A 479 -12.74 13.02 -19.80
N TYR A 480 -11.76 13.23 -20.70
CA TYR A 480 -10.77 12.21 -21.04
C TYR A 480 -9.94 11.76 -19.82
N SER A 481 -9.60 12.68 -18.93
CA SER A 481 -8.88 12.34 -17.70
C SER A 481 -9.74 11.50 -16.77
N ILE A 482 -11.04 11.79 -16.66
CA ILE A 482 -12.01 11.02 -15.87
C ILE A 482 -12.24 9.64 -16.46
N LEU A 483 -12.38 9.50 -17.78
CA LEU A 483 -12.53 8.21 -18.44
C LEU A 483 -11.32 7.30 -18.21
N PHE A 484 -10.11 7.89 -18.21
CA PHE A 484 -8.90 7.13 -17.85
C PHE A 484 -8.92 6.67 -16.39
N LEU A 485 -9.29 7.58 -15.47
CA LEU A 485 -9.39 7.25 -14.04
C LEU A 485 -10.47 6.18 -13.82
N ASP A 486 -11.59 6.27 -14.53
CA ASP A 486 -12.68 5.31 -14.44
C ASP A 486 -12.25 3.89 -14.86
N SER A 487 -11.51 3.76 -15.95
CA SER A 487 -11.05 2.44 -16.41
C SER A 487 -10.06 1.75 -15.45
N ASN A 488 -9.38 2.51 -14.58
CA ASN A 488 -8.36 1.98 -13.67
C ASN A 488 -8.76 2.08 -12.20
N PHE A 489 -9.62 3.05 -11.87
CA PHE A 489 -9.94 3.41 -10.51
C PHE A 489 -11.33 4.08 -10.42
N PRO A 490 -12.41 3.36 -10.81
CA PRO A 490 -13.76 3.92 -10.84
C PRO A 490 -14.18 4.46 -9.47
N THR A 491 -14.90 5.58 -9.46
CA THR A 491 -15.50 6.13 -8.25
C THR A 491 -16.89 6.67 -8.52
N PRO A 492 -17.81 6.67 -7.55
CA PRO A 492 -19.12 7.30 -7.72
C PRO A 492 -19.02 8.77 -8.17
N GLY A 493 -17.94 9.45 -7.69
CA GLY A 493 -17.66 10.85 -8.04
C GLY A 493 -17.48 11.09 -9.54
N PHE A 494 -16.80 10.18 -10.23
CA PHE A 494 -16.60 10.30 -11.67
C PHE A 494 -17.91 10.17 -12.42
N PHE A 495 -18.75 9.22 -12.04
CA PHE A 495 -20.02 8.99 -12.73
C PHE A 495 -21.02 10.13 -12.57
N PHE A 496 -21.08 10.78 -11.41
CA PHE A 496 -21.97 11.93 -11.31
C PHE A 496 -21.41 13.15 -12.04
N ILE A 497 -20.10 13.31 -12.17
CA ILE A 497 -19.50 14.37 -13.00
C ILE A 497 -19.76 14.11 -14.48
N VAL A 498 -19.61 12.88 -14.94
CA VAL A 498 -19.97 12.46 -16.31
C VAL A 498 -21.45 12.69 -16.56
N GLY A 499 -22.32 12.36 -15.60
CA GLY A 499 -23.74 12.63 -15.65
C GLY A 499 -24.07 14.12 -15.80
N ASP A 500 -23.38 14.99 -15.05
CA ASP A 500 -23.55 16.46 -15.17
C ASP A 500 -23.19 16.93 -16.57
N TYR A 501 -22.05 16.48 -17.11
CA TYR A 501 -21.62 16.83 -18.47
C TYR A 501 -22.61 16.35 -19.55
N LEU A 502 -23.11 15.11 -19.43
CA LEU A 502 -24.09 14.55 -20.37
C LEU A 502 -25.42 15.32 -20.30
N LYS A 503 -25.86 15.69 -19.10
CA LYS A 503 -27.04 16.53 -18.87
C LYS A 503 -26.89 17.89 -19.57
N GLU A 504 -25.74 18.59 -19.41
CA GLU A 504 -25.43 19.86 -20.08
C GLU A 504 -25.47 19.75 -21.62
N LYS A 505 -25.19 18.56 -22.17
CA LYS A 505 -25.26 18.25 -23.60
C LYS A 505 -26.65 17.79 -24.07
N GLY A 506 -27.66 17.82 -23.20
CA GLY A 506 -29.01 17.38 -23.53
C GLY A 506 -29.18 15.84 -23.63
N LYS A 507 -28.17 15.06 -23.23
CA LYS A 507 -28.18 13.59 -23.28
C LYS A 507 -28.77 13.01 -21.99
N TRP A 508 -30.07 13.21 -21.78
CA TRP A 508 -30.77 12.95 -20.53
C TRP A 508 -30.75 11.48 -20.11
N GLU A 509 -30.93 10.54 -21.03
CA GLU A 509 -30.93 9.10 -20.73
C GLU A 509 -29.54 8.59 -20.33
N GLU A 510 -28.49 9.08 -20.99
CA GLU A 510 -27.11 8.72 -20.67
C GLU A 510 -26.72 9.30 -19.32
N ALA A 511 -27.15 10.53 -18.99
CA ALA A 511 -26.96 11.15 -17.69
C ALA A 511 -27.67 10.38 -16.59
N GLU A 512 -28.91 9.92 -16.81
CA GLU A 512 -29.65 9.08 -15.89
C GLU A 512 -28.91 7.76 -15.58
N LYS A 513 -28.37 7.07 -16.61
CA LYS A 513 -27.58 5.85 -16.45
C LYS A 513 -26.34 6.11 -15.58
N ALA A 514 -25.62 7.21 -15.83
CA ALA A 514 -24.43 7.56 -15.06
C ALA A 514 -24.75 7.84 -13.59
N TYR A 515 -25.80 8.61 -13.30
CA TYR A 515 -26.23 8.88 -11.93
C TYR A 515 -26.72 7.61 -11.20
N LYS A 516 -27.47 6.74 -11.89
CA LYS A 516 -27.93 5.44 -11.33
C LYS A 516 -26.76 4.55 -10.98
N LEU A 517 -25.74 4.49 -11.84
CA LEU A 517 -24.55 3.70 -11.57
C LEU A 517 -23.79 4.24 -10.35
N ALA A 518 -23.59 5.57 -10.27
CA ALA A 518 -22.97 6.21 -9.12
C ALA A 518 -23.72 5.91 -7.81
N ALA A 519 -25.06 5.98 -7.84
CA ALA A 519 -25.92 5.65 -6.70
C ALA A 519 -25.87 4.16 -6.32
N ALA A 520 -25.74 3.27 -7.29
CA ALA A 520 -25.61 1.83 -7.04
C ALA A 520 -24.22 1.47 -6.49
N MET A 521 -23.15 2.14 -6.95
CA MET A 521 -21.80 1.93 -6.40
C MET A 521 -21.72 2.24 -4.90
N MET A 522 -22.36 3.32 -4.46
CA MET A 522 -22.35 3.74 -3.05
C MET A 522 -23.74 4.25 -2.63
N PRO A 523 -24.67 3.35 -2.25
CA PRO A 523 -26.04 3.72 -1.93
C PRO A 523 -26.17 4.73 -0.77
N SER A 524 -25.24 4.74 0.18
CA SER A 524 -25.20 5.70 1.29
C SER A 524 -24.82 7.12 0.86
N LEU A 525 -24.28 7.33 -0.34
CA LEU A 525 -23.96 8.64 -0.88
C LEU A 525 -25.22 9.27 -1.48
N GLN A 526 -25.70 10.36 -0.87
CA GLN A 526 -26.94 11.00 -1.28
C GLN A 526 -26.82 11.81 -2.58
N THR A 527 -25.62 12.36 -2.87
CA THR A 527 -25.41 13.26 -4.01
C THR A 527 -25.85 12.70 -5.36
N PRO A 528 -25.50 11.45 -5.77
CA PRO A 528 -25.97 10.91 -7.06
C PRO A 528 -27.50 10.77 -7.13
N ARG A 529 -28.11 10.38 -6.02
CA ARG A 529 -29.58 10.25 -5.94
C ARG A 529 -30.27 11.63 -5.98
N GLY A 530 -29.68 12.65 -5.35
CA GLY A 530 -30.17 14.03 -5.45
C GLY A 530 -30.10 14.56 -6.88
N LYS A 531 -28.99 14.27 -7.60
CA LYS A 531 -28.87 14.63 -9.03
C LYS A 531 -29.93 13.92 -9.89
N LEU A 532 -30.29 12.68 -9.57
CA LEU A 532 -31.40 11.98 -10.23
C LEU A 532 -32.74 12.67 -9.94
N ALA A 533 -32.99 13.13 -8.70
CA ALA A 533 -34.22 13.86 -8.38
C ALA A 533 -34.32 15.17 -9.19
N PHE A 534 -33.25 15.93 -9.31
CA PHE A 534 -33.21 17.13 -10.14
C PHE A 534 -33.42 16.82 -11.62
N LEU A 535 -32.75 15.79 -12.16
CA LEU A 535 -32.91 15.34 -13.55
C LEU A 535 -34.37 14.97 -13.84
N TYR A 536 -35.01 14.20 -12.96
CA TYR A 536 -36.40 13.80 -13.13
C TYR A 536 -37.39 14.97 -13.04
N ASN A 537 -37.10 15.94 -12.19
CA ASN A 537 -37.91 17.17 -12.13
C ASN A 537 -37.80 17.98 -13.44
N GLU A 538 -36.59 18.11 -14.01
CA GLU A 538 -36.36 18.83 -15.28
C GLU A 538 -36.96 18.08 -16.49
N THR A 539 -36.99 16.75 -16.46
CA THR A 539 -37.57 15.93 -17.53
C THR A 539 -39.06 15.63 -17.34
N GLY A 540 -39.73 16.32 -16.42
CA GLY A 540 -41.17 16.17 -16.21
C GLY A 540 -41.62 14.97 -15.36
N ARG A 541 -40.69 14.10 -14.92
CA ARG A 541 -40.94 12.90 -14.08
C ARG A 541 -41.08 13.28 -12.61
N ARG A 542 -41.98 14.22 -12.32
CA ARG A 542 -42.11 14.86 -11.00
C ARG A 542 -42.41 13.87 -9.84
N LYS A 543 -43.24 12.86 -10.07
CA LYS A 543 -43.58 11.85 -9.02
C LYS A 543 -42.34 11.09 -8.57
N GLU A 544 -41.46 10.70 -9.49
CA GLU A 544 -40.22 9.99 -9.18
C GLU A 544 -39.24 10.93 -8.46
N ALA A 545 -39.13 12.18 -8.92
CA ALA A 545 -38.32 13.21 -8.29
C ALA A 545 -38.71 13.42 -6.81
N CYS A 546 -39.98 13.63 -6.53
CA CYS A 546 -40.49 13.81 -5.16
C CYS A 546 -40.24 12.57 -4.28
N ARG A 547 -40.42 11.35 -4.82
CA ARG A 547 -40.16 10.12 -4.07
C ARG A 547 -38.70 10.00 -3.65
N ILE A 548 -37.77 10.33 -4.56
CA ILE A 548 -36.32 10.29 -4.26
C ILE A 548 -35.97 11.40 -3.27
N ALA A 549 -36.46 12.61 -3.46
CA ALA A 549 -36.19 13.74 -2.58
C ALA A 549 -36.71 13.47 -1.14
N HIS A 550 -37.94 12.98 -1.00
CA HIS A 550 -38.50 12.59 0.30
C HIS A 550 -37.63 11.55 1.01
N LYS A 551 -37.21 10.48 0.27
CA LYS A 551 -36.34 9.46 0.84
C LYS A 551 -35.00 10.02 1.33
N ILE A 552 -34.35 10.91 0.56
CA ILE A 552 -33.09 11.54 0.94
C ILE A 552 -33.24 12.40 2.20
N LEU A 553 -34.36 13.13 2.33
CA LEU A 553 -34.61 14.04 3.45
C LEU A 553 -35.01 13.32 4.75
N THR A 554 -35.51 12.08 4.64
CA THR A 554 -36.01 11.30 5.79
C THR A 554 -35.08 10.19 6.26
N GLU A 555 -34.09 9.78 5.44
CA GLU A 555 -33.14 8.72 5.80
C GLU A 555 -32.00 9.21 6.71
N ASP A 556 -31.45 8.30 7.52
CA ASP A 556 -30.26 8.56 8.32
C ASP A 556 -29.03 8.81 7.43
N VAL A 557 -28.29 9.86 7.73
CA VAL A 557 -27.08 10.25 7.00
C VAL A 557 -25.85 9.64 7.66
N LYS A 558 -25.07 8.87 6.90
CA LYS A 558 -23.83 8.24 7.39
C LYS A 558 -22.77 9.27 7.83
N VAL A 559 -22.61 10.34 7.06
CA VAL A 559 -21.70 11.47 7.33
C VAL A 559 -22.38 12.76 6.86
N TYR A 560 -22.71 13.64 7.81
CA TYR A 560 -23.32 14.92 7.50
C TYR A 560 -22.23 15.97 7.29
N GLY A 561 -21.99 16.35 6.04
CA GLY A 561 -20.99 17.36 5.66
C GLY A 561 -21.63 18.49 4.83
N PHE A 562 -20.80 19.46 4.43
CA PHE A 562 -21.23 20.61 3.65
C PHE A 562 -22.01 20.25 2.38
N ASN A 563 -21.56 19.24 1.63
CA ASN A 563 -22.25 18.77 0.42
C ASN A 563 -23.64 18.19 0.73
N THR A 564 -23.79 17.48 1.84
CA THR A 564 -25.09 16.95 2.29
C THR A 564 -26.01 18.07 2.71
N PHE A 565 -25.50 19.05 3.47
CA PHE A 565 -26.26 20.24 3.86
C PHE A 565 -26.76 21.01 2.63
N LYS A 566 -25.88 21.29 1.67
CA LYS A 566 -26.25 21.97 0.42
C LYS A 566 -27.33 21.21 -0.34
N LEU A 567 -27.14 19.89 -0.50
CA LEU A 567 -28.12 19.02 -1.17
C LEU A 567 -29.49 19.07 -0.49
N HIS A 568 -29.54 18.94 0.83
CA HIS A 568 -30.79 18.98 1.59
C HIS A 568 -31.47 20.33 1.45
N ARG A 569 -30.74 21.45 1.51
CA ARG A 569 -31.27 22.78 1.30
C ARG A 569 -31.90 22.91 -0.09
N ASP A 570 -31.18 22.48 -1.12
CA ASP A 570 -31.61 22.60 -2.52
C ASP A 570 -32.81 21.66 -2.81
N LEU A 571 -32.87 20.47 -2.19
CA LEU A 571 -34.03 19.59 -2.30
C LEU A 571 -35.26 20.17 -1.58
N LYS A 572 -35.08 20.74 -0.39
CA LYS A 572 -36.21 21.40 0.34
C LYS A 572 -36.78 22.56 -0.47
N SER A 573 -35.92 23.44 -1.00
CA SER A 573 -36.40 24.61 -1.77
C SER A 573 -37.22 24.24 -3.02
N ILE A 574 -37.01 23.05 -3.62
CA ILE A 574 -37.72 22.62 -4.83
C ILE A 574 -38.93 21.73 -4.53
N PHE A 575 -38.88 20.93 -3.47
CA PHE A 575 -39.84 19.86 -3.23
C PHE A 575 -40.62 19.98 -1.94
N GLU A 576 -40.30 20.95 -1.02
CA GLU A 576 -40.94 21.02 0.32
C GLU A 576 -42.46 21.16 0.27
N ASP A 577 -42.98 22.03 -0.63
CA ASP A 577 -44.43 22.23 -0.82
C ASP A 577 -45.15 21.04 -1.48
N ARG A 578 -44.40 20.04 -1.93
CA ARG A 578 -44.89 18.88 -2.71
C ARG A 578 -44.68 17.54 -1.99
N ILE A 579 -43.94 17.57 -0.88
CA ILE A 579 -43.66 16.40 -0.03
C ILE A 579 -44.63 16.36 1.15
N LYS A 580 -45.27 17.52 1.48
CA LYS A 580 -46.40 17.59 2.40
C LYS A 580 -47.62 17.03 1.71
#